data_45f556c3866845cd1ef957e80687bd72
#
_entry.id   45f556c3866845cd1ef957e80687bd72
#
_cell.length_a   1.000
_cell.length_b   1.000
_cell.length_c   1.000
_cell.angle_alpha   90.00
_cell.angle_beta   90.00
_cell.angle_gamma   90.00
#
_symmetry.space_group_name_H-M   'P 1'
#
loop_
_entity.id
_entity.type
_entity.pdbx_description
1 polymer ?
#
loop_
_entity_poly.entity_id
_entity_poly.type
_entity_poly.pdbx_seq_one_letter_code
_entity_poly.pdbx_strand_id
1 'polypeptide(L)'
;MVSQQQITEQIAKWSLKEKVGQLFILAFPGKSAHAAQHMIAEYNLGGCYLSQDNAETFAQAQALNRGLQQILDQHQRLPLLLGVDQEGAWGVLVGESTTGPGNLALGVSDQAVGTERMYQVFGEEMRGAGFNCILGPCCDVNLNPASPIIDTRSFGDQPEKVSLHSAAAVRGLHQGGITACAKHFPGHGDTHGDTHRDIPRVDKSYAELKLNDLAPFQAAIDAGVDLVMTSHILYPQLDANAPATLSATILQQVLRQDMGFDGVIISDSMNMGAIVNHYTPVDAAVKAMQAGITMIMLSEEHYDHSDAYLDKQLAMIHGVIDAVEQGVLAESVIDQALEKVVRLKLEKLVPMARYGEWNILNNQQVAAEVSQAAVTWVRGGLELSDKKLYVLNATPSSSYHNLMNPRGIGPNQALPAFSALCQALNALNADWQPITPDQLELSQNGYLVVVTENHPLPGEDFAQTEAQARVQQLSQDFSNLVVLALRSPYDLLQYPQVQHYLCAHSARPESAFAAARVLTGEALPAQGCAVSRVA
;
A
#
# COMPACT_ATOMS: atom_id res chain seq x y z
N MET A 1 9.36 29.01 -4.78
CA MET A 1 8.85 28.82 -3.39
C MET A 1 7.75 29.85 -3.13
N VAL A 2 6.63 29.39 -2.63
CA VAL A 2 5.50 30.24 -2.24
C VAL A 2 5.86 30.99 -0.95
N SER A 3 5.57 32.30 -0.89
CA SER A 3 5.86 33.09 0.30
C SER A 3 4.86 32.83 1.43
N GLN A 4 5.27 33.01 2.68
CA GLN A 4 4.36 32.89 3.84
C GLN A 4 3.20 33.90 3.72
N GLN A 5 3.43 35.07 3.16
CA GLN A 5 2.38 36.06 2.91
C GLN A 5 1.30 35.52 1.97
N GLN A 6 1.66 34.86 0.87
CA GLN A 6 0.68 34.27 -0.06
C GLN A 6 -0.18 33.19 0.60
N ILE A 7 0.43 32.37 1.48
CA ILE A 7 -0.30 31.34 2.24
C ILE A 7 -1.29 32.00 3.20
N THR A 8 -0.83 32.99 3.98
CA THR A 8 -1.68 33.71 4.94
C THR A 8 -2.84 34.44 4.25
N GLU A 9 -2.57 35.11 3.12
CA GLU A 9 -3.61 35.77 2.32
C GLU A 9 -4.64 34.78 1.75
N GLN A 10 -4.19 33.57 1.40
CA GLN A 10 -5.11 32.53 0.91
C GLN A 10 -6.02 32.01 2.03
N ILE A 11 -5.46 31.71 3.21
CA ILE A 11 -6.21 31.24 4.38
C ILE A 11 -7.22 32.29 4.87
N ALA A 12 -6.82 33.55 4.87
CA ALA A 12 -7.65 34.68 5.32
C ALA A 12 -8.94 34.88 4.49
N LYS A 13 -9.03 34.32 3.30
CA LYS A 13 -10.23 34.38 2.45
C LYS A 13 -11.34 33.42 2.90
N TRP A 14 -11.02 32.44 3.74
CA TRP A 14 -11.90 31.34 4.08
C TRP A 14 -12.63 31.55 5.40
N SER A 15 -13.92 31.24 5.41
CA SER A 15 -14.70 31.08 6.65
C SER A 15 -14.18 29.89 7.46
N LEU A 16 -14.52 29.81 8.75
CA LEU A 16 -14.17 28.68 9.60
C LEU A 16 -14.63 27.33 8.97
N LYS A 17 -15.84 27.29 8.42
CA LYS A 17 -16.36 26.12 7.69
C LYS A 17 -15.45 25.69 6.55
N GLU A 18 -15.00 26.63 5.73
CA GLU A 18 -14.10 26.38 4.60
C GLU A 18 -12.69 26.01 5.05
N LYS A 19 -12.20 26.61 6.13
CA LYS A 19 -10.92 26.24 6.77
C LYS A 19 -10.93 24.80 7.25
N VAL A 20 -11.96 24.38 7.97
CA VAL A 20 -12.09 23.02 8.48
C VAL A 20 -12.26 22.02 7.34
N GLY A 21 -13.13 22.31 6.36
CA GLY A 21 -13.32 21.41 5.20
C GLY A 21 -12.04 21.16 4.40
N GLN A 22 -11.13 22.13 4.35
CA GLN A 22 -9.83 22.01 3.67
C GLN A 22 -8.88 20.98 4.36
N LEU A 23 -9.16 20.62 5.61
CA LEU A 23 -8.38 19.67 6.39
C LEU A 23 -8.95 18.22 6.34
N PHE A 24 -9.89 17.97 5.42
CA PHE A 24 -10.47 16.64 5.25
C PHE A 24 -10.15 16.04 3.87
N ILE A 25 -9.88 14.74 3.86
CA ILE A 25 -9.78 13.87 2.69
C ILE A 25 -10.94 12.88 2.81
N LEU A 26 -11.91 12.98 1.90
CA LEU A 26 -13.13 12.19 1.96
C LEU A 26 -13.22 11.23 0.79
N ALA A 27 -13.78 10.05 1.03
CA ALA A 27 -14.23 9.17 0.00
C ALA A 27 -15.70 9.46 -0.36
N PHE A 28 -16.12 9.02 -1.54
CA PHE A 28 -17.50 9.11 -2.00
C PHE A 28 -17.82 7.91 -2.92
N PRO A 29 -19.08 7.44 -2.94
CA PRO A 29 -19.46 6.30 -3.75
C PRO A 29 -19.61 6.63 -5.22
N GLY A 30 -19.35 5.64 -6.08
CA GLY A 30 -19.63 5.68 -7.49
C GLY A 30 -18.65 6.52 -8.32
N LYS A 31 -18.93 6.59 -9.61
CA LYS A 31 -18.01 7.07 -10.66
C LYS A 31 -18.29 8.50 -11.11
N SER A 32 -19.10 9.26 -10.36
CA SER A 32 -19.52 10.62 -10.72
C SER A 32 -18.95 11.67 -9.79
N ALA A 33 -18.28 12.68 -10.33
CA ALA A 33 -17.79 13.84 -9.58
C ALA A 33 -18.91 14.61 -8.85
N HIS A 34 -20.17 14.47 -9.29
CA HIS A 34 -21.33 15.10 -8.65
C HIS A 34 -21.51 14.66 -7.18
N ALA A 35 -21.09 13.44 -6.84
CA ALA A 35 -21.14 12.96 -5.45
C ALA A 35 -20.29 13.81 -4.48
N ALA A 36 -19.18 14.38 -4.94
CA ALA A 36 -18.33 15.26 -4.14
C ALA A 36 -18.71 16.75 -4.26
N GLN A 37 -19.64 17.12 -5.13
CA GLN A 37 -19.93 18.52 -5.46
C GLN A 37 -20.32 19.35 -4.23
N HIS A 38 -21.19 18.84 -3.38
CA HIS A 38 -21.64 19.54 -2.18
C HIS A 38 -20.46 19.87 -1.25
N MET A 39 -19.57 18.90 -1.00
CA MET A 39 -18.42 19.07 -0.12
C MET A 39 -17.40 20.07 -0.69
N ILE A 40 -17.18 20.05 -2.01
CA ILE A 40 -16.28 21.00 -2.69
C ILE A 40 -16.87 22.42 -2.63
N ALA A 41 -18.14 22.57 -2.99
CA ALA A 41 -18.79 23.89 -3.11
C ALA A 41 -18.94 24.58 -1.75
N GLU A 42 -19.52 23.86 -0.78
CA GLU A 42 -19.95 24.43 0.50
C GLU A 42 -18.88 24.39 1.59
N TYR A 43 -17.98 23.38 1.55
CA TYR A 43 -16.97 23.16 2.61
C TYR A 43 -15.54 23.38 2.14
N ASN A 44 -15.31 23.71 0.86
CA ASN A 44 -13.96 23.87 0.33
C ASN A 44 -13.09 22.63 0.60
N LEU A 45 -13.60 21.43 0.28
CA LEU A 45 -12.98 20.15 0.60
C LEU A 45 -11.49 20.10 0.25
N GLY A 46 -10.69 19.53 1.15
CA GLY A 46 -9.23 19.44 1.00
C GLY A 46 -8.74 18.39 0.04
N GLY A 47 -9.36 17.21 0.06
CA GLY A 47 -8.95 16.09 -0.78
C GLY A 47 -10.01 15.02 -0.94
N CYS A 48 -9.76 14.09 -1.86
CA CYS A 48 -10.54 12.87 -2.01
C CYS A 48 -9.62 11.65 -1.96
N TYR A 49 -10.06 10.61 -1.25
CA TYR A 49 -9.53 9.26 -1.38
C TYR A 49 -10.34 8.55 -2.47
N LEU A 50 -9.66 8.02 -3.47
CA LEU A 50 -10.30 7.39 -4.64
C LEU A 50 -9.86 5.93 -4.74
N SER A 51 -10.82 5.08 -5.05
CA SER A 51 -10.68 3.64 -5.10
C SER A 51 -11.20 3.05 -6.40
N GLN A 52 -11.26 1.73 -6.48
CA GLN A 52 -11.88 1.02 -7.60
C GLN A 52 -13.37 1.29 -7.75
N ASP A 53 -14.09 1.62 -6.67
CA ASP A 53 -15.49 2.02 -6.73
C ASP A 53 -15.67 3.28 -7.57
N ASN A 54 -14.64 4.13 -7.62
CA ASN A 54 -14.65 5.38 -8.37
C ASN A 54 -14.14 5.22 -9.80
N ALA A 55 -13.19 4.32 -10.07
CA ALA A 55 -12.67 4.09 -11.41
C ALA A 55 -11.99 2.71 -11.54
N GLU A 56 -12.30 1.98 -12.59
CA GLU A 56 -11.66 0.71 -12.96
C GLU A 56 -10.72 0.87 -14.17
N THR A 57 -10.91 1.94 -14.97
CA THR A 57 -10.13 2.20 -16.18
C THR A 57 -9.54 3.61 -16.17
N PHE A 58 -8.47 3.82 -16.94
CA PHE A 58 -7.89 5.15 -17.13
C PHE A 58 -8.92 6.16 -17.66
N ALA A 59 -9.76 5.75 -18.60
CA ALA A 59 -10.80 6.63 -19.16
C ALA A 59 -11.82 7.07 -18.11
N GLN A 60 -12.24 6.16 -17.21
CA GLN A 60 -13.15 6.48 -16.10
C GLN A 60 -12.47 7.43 -15.11
N ALA A 61 -11.23 7.13 -14.71
CA ALA A 61 -10.46 7.97 -13.78
C ALA A 61 -10.29 9.40 -14.35
N GLN A 62 -9.90 9.52 -15.62
CA GLN A 62 -9.75 10.81 -16.27
C GLN A 62 -11.07 11.58 -16.38
N ALA A 63 -12.18 10.90 -16.67
CA ALA A 63 -13.50 11.54 -16.73
C ALA A 63 -13.92 12.06 -15.35
N LEU A 64 -13.77 11.25 -14.31
CA LEU A 64 -14.04 11.62 -12.93
C LEU A 64 -13.20 12.83 -12.50
N ASN A 65 -11.89 12.75 -12.66
CA ASN A 65 -10.96 13.80 -12.25
C ASN A 65 -11.15 15.11 -13.01
N ARG A 66 -11.54 15.06 -14.31
CA ARG A 66 -11.96 16.24 -15.05
C ARG A 66 -13.25 16.85 -14.49
N GLY A 67 -14.23 16.01 -14.12
CA GLY A 67 -15.45 16.49 -13.49
C GLY A 67 -15.19 17.18 -12.15
N LEU A 68 -14.34 16.61 -11.31
CA LEU A 68 -13.91 17.24 -10.05
C LEU A 68 -13.21 18.59 -10.30
N GLN A 69 -12.34 18.65 -11.32
CA GLN A 69 -11.68 19.91 -11.68
C GLN A 69 -12.67 20.98 -12.15
N GLN A 70 -13.67 20.61 -12.95
CA GLN A 70 -14.69 21.58 -13.39
C GLN A 70 -15.47 22.17 -12.21
N ILE A 71 -15.79 21.36 -11.20
CA ILE A 71 -16.43 21.84 -9.96
C ILE A 71 -15.50 22.80 -9.20
N LEU A 72 -14.22 22.46 -9.06
CA LEU A 72 -13.23 23.33 -8.40
C LEU A 72 -13.10 24.68 -9.11
N ASP A 73 -13.03 24.70 -10.44
CA ASP A 73 -12.89 25.91 -11.25
C ASP A 73 -14.15 26.82 -11.12
N GLN A 74 -15.36 26.22 -11.13
CA GLN A 74 -16.62 26.94 -10.93
C GLN A 74 -16.69 27.66 -9.59
N HIS A 75 -16.10 27.07 -8.53
CA HIS A 75 -16.09 27.61 -7.18
C HIS A 75 -14.78 28.32 -6.79
N GLN A 76 -13.83 28.47 -7.75
CA GLN A 76 -12.51 29.08 -7.54
C GLN A 76 -11.75 28.47 -6.35
N ARG A 77 -11.79 27.15 -6.22
CA ARG A 77 -11.15 26.38 -5.16
C ARG A 77 -9.72 25.98 -5.54
N LEU A 78 -8.87 25.76 -4.53
CA LEU A 78 -7.57 25.12 -4.73
C LEU A 78 -7.75 23.65 -5.17
N PRO A 79 -6.75 23.05 -5.85
CA PRO A 79 -6.81 21.64 -6.23
C PRO A 79 -7.11 20.74 -5.03
N LEU A 80 -7.94 19.71 -5.23
CA LEU A 80 -8.05 18.60 -4.27
C LEU A 80 -6.74 17.82 -4.21
N LEU A 81 -6.37 17.32 -3.04
CA LEU A 81 -5.45 16.20 -2.92
C LEU A 81 -6.19 14.93 -3.36
N LEU A 82 -5.87 14.40 -4.54
CA LEU A 82 -6.50 13.21 -5.11
C LEU A 82 -5.61 12.01 -4.82
N GLY A 83 -5.86 11.37 -3.67
CA GLY A 83 -5.06 10.26 -3.16
C GLY A 83 -5.56 8.90 -3.64
N VAL A 84 -4.63 8.03 -4.02
CA VAL A 84 -4.90 6.64 -4.37
C VAL A 84 -3.84 5.72 -3.79
N ASP A 85 -4.23 4.47 -3.49
CA ASP A 85 -3.28 3.41 -3.23
C ASP A 85 -2.71 2.86 -4.54
N GLN A 86 -1.38 2.83 -4.63
CA GLN A 86 -0.64 2.12 -5.67
C GLN A 86 0.68 1.62 -5.08
N GLU A 87 0.65 0.38 -4.59
CA GLU A 87 1.79 -0.28 -3.94
C GLU A 87 2.33 -1.44 -4.80
N GLY A 88 1.88 -1.57 -6.05
CA GLY A 88 2.17 -2.72 -6.90
C GLY A 88 1.30 -3.92 -6.55
N ALA A 89 1.56 -4.58 -5.43
CA ALA A 89 0.72 -5.68 -4.95
C ALA A 89 -0.73 -5.24 -4.63
N TRP A 90 -0.89 -3.97 -4.24
CA TRP A 90 -2.17 -3.30 -3.97
C TRP A 90 -2.27 -2.05 -4.83
N GLY A 91 -3.45 -1.76 -5.36
CA GLY A 91 -3.59 -0.58 -6.18
C GLY A 91 -4.95 -0.42 -6.82
N VAL A 92 -5.10 0.70 -7.51
CA VAL A 92 -6.26 1.03 -8.35
C VAL A 92 -5.94 0.82 -9.83
N LEU A 93 -6.95 0.78 -10.68
CA LEU A 93 -6.83 0.61 -12.15
C LEU A 93 -6.06 -0.66 -12.58
N VAL A 94 -6.13 -1.72 -11.78
CA VAL A 94 -5.29 -2.93 -11.92
C VAL A 94 -5.47 -3.63 -13.27
N GLY A 95 -6.63 -3.48 -13.91
CA GLY A 95 -6.90 -4.07 -15.22
C GLY A 95 -6.18 -3.41 -16.38
N GLU A 96 -5.71 -2.16 -16.20
CA GLU A 96 -5.08 -1.37 -17.25
C GLU A 96 -3.71 -0.81 -16.86
N SER A 97 -3.45 -0.57 -15.55
CA SER A 97 -2.18 -0.03 -15.09
C SER A 97 -1.09 -1.10 -14.98
N THR A 98 0.16 -0.65 -15.03
CA THR A 98 1.32 -1.50 -14.77
C THR A 98 1.50 -1.64 -13.26
N THR A 99 1.05 -2.76 -12.71
CA THR A 99 1.10 -2.98 -11.26
C THR A 99 2.49 -3.32 -10.72
N GLY A 100 3.35 -3.93 -11.52
CA GLY A 100 4.66 -4.45 -11.07
C GLY A 100 4.52 -5.51 -9.98
N PRO A 101 5.64 -6.00 -9.42
CA PRO A 101 5.61 -7.14 -8.50
C PRO A 101 5.24 -6.78 -7.05
N GLY A 102 5.27 -5.51 -6.68
CA GLY A 102 5.10 -5.06 -5.29
C GLY A 102 6.40 -4.98 -4.49
N ASN A 103 6.28 -4.43 -3.28
CA ASN A 103 7.45 -3.98 -2.49
C ASN A 103 8.37 -5.13 -2.08
N LEU A 104 7.83 -6.26 -1.62
CA LEU A 104 8.68 -7.38 -1.17
C LEU A 104 9.57 -7.90 -2.29
N ALA A 105 9.02 -8.03 -3.49
CA ALA A 105 9.79 -8.43 -4.66
C ALA A 105 10.86 -7.40 -5.04
N LEU A 106 10.54 -6.10 -4.98
CA LEU A 106 11.50 -5.03 -5.20
C LEU A 106 12.64 -5.06 -4.16
N GLY A 107 12.31 -5.40 -2.91
CA GLY A 107 13.26 -5.50 -1.80
C GLY A 107 14.22 -6.70 -1.87
N VAL A 108 14.06 -7.63 -2.82
CA VAL A 108 15.03 -8.73 -3.05
C VAL A 108 16.39 -8.18 -3.48
N SER A 109 16.40 -7.13 -4.30
CA SER A 109 17.63 -6.51 -4.77
C SER A 109 18.32 -5.69 -3.66
N ASP A 110 19.64 -5.76 -3.61
CA ASP A 110 20.45 -4.87 -2.76
C ASP A 110 20.64 -3.48 -3.37
N GLN A 111 20.12 -3.24 -4.57
CA GLN A 111 20.17 -1.96 -5.28
C GLN A 111 18.75 -1.49 -5.61
N ALA A 112 18.38 -0.34 -5.10
CA ALA A 112 17.01 0.16 -5.22
C ALA A 112 16.68 0.85 -6.57
N VAL A 113 17.51 0.69 -7.60
CA VAL A 113 17.27 1.28 -8.93
C VAL A 113 15.98 0.73 -9.56
N GLY A 114 15.71 -0.57 -9.38
CA GLY A 114 14.46 -1.19 -9.83
C GLY A 114 13.24 -0.58 -9.15
N THR A 115 13.34 -0.30 -7.85
CA THR A 115 12.30 0.36 -7.07
C THR A 115 12.04 1.78 -7.57
N GLU A 116 13.10 2.57 -7.77
CA GLU A 116 12.98 3.94 -8.27
C GLU A 116 12.29 3.99 -9.64
N ARG A 117 12.69 3.10 -10.57
CA ARG A 117 12.05 2.96 -11.89
C ARG A 117 10.59 2.52 -11.80
N MET A 118 10.27 1.53 -10.94
CA MET A 118 8.90 1.02 -10.82
C MET A 118 7.96 2.08 -10.21
N TYR A 119 8.43 2.81 -9.20
CA TYR A 119 7.66 3.89 -8.59
C TYR A 119 7.54 5.12 -9.52
N GLN A 120 8.50 5.35 -10.41
CA GLN A 120 8.35 6.33 -11.50
C GLN A 120 7.20 5.92 -12.43
N VAL A 121 7.11 4.63 -12.82
CA VAL A 121 6.00 4.09 -13.62
C VAL A 121 4.66 4.31 -12.92
N PHE A 122 4.55 4.00 -11.63
CA PHE A 122 3.34 4.27 -10.87
C PHE A 122 2.94 5.75 -10.90
N GLY A 123 3.93 6.63 -10.68
CA GLY A 123 3.72 8.08 -10.72
C GLY A 123 3.22 8.57 -12.08
N GLU A 124 3.86 8.16 -13.17
CA GLU A 124 3.49 8.54 -14.53
C GLU A 124 2.07 8.10 -14.90
N GLU A 125 1.71 6.85 -14.60
CA GLU A 125 0.39 6.30 -14.92
C GLU A 125 -0.71 6.93 -14.07
N MET A 126 -0.52 7.06 -12.76
CA MET A 126 -1.52 7.65 -11.88
C MET A 126 -1.70 9.14 -12.17
N ARG A 127 -0.62 9.88 -12.44
CA ARG A 127 -0.72 11.27 -12.91
C ARG A 127 -1.44 11.36 -14.26
N GLY A 128 -1.15 10.44 -15.18
CA GLY A 128 -1.84 10.33 -16.46
C GLY A 128 -3.36 10.08 -16.32
N ALA A 129 -3.77 9.36 -15.28
CA ALA A 129 -5.16 9.16 -14.89
C ALA A 129 -5.78 10.41 -14.22
N GLY A 130 -4.98 11.41 -13.84
CA GLY A 130 -5.42 12.65 -13.22
C GLY A 130 -5.33 12.69 -11.70
N PHE A 131 -4.74 11.67 -11.05
CA PHE A 131 -4.41 11.70 -9.63
C PHE A 131 -3.17 12.56 -9.38
N ASN A 132 -2.96 12.98 -8.14
CA ASN A 132 -1.83 13.84 -7.77
C ASN A 132 -1.10 13.41 -6.50
N CYS A 133 -1.55 12.33 -5.86
CA CYS A 133 -0.90 11.74 -4.69
C CYS A 133 -1.01 10.22 -4.72
N ILE A 134 0.10 9.52 -4.57
CA ILE A 134 0.12 8.10 -4.23
C ILE A 134 0.29 7.99 -2.72
N LEU A 135 -0.65 7.27 -2.06
CA LEU A 135 -0.57 6.91 -0.65
C LEU A 135 0.42 5.76 -0.46
N GLY A 136 1.66 6.08 -0.66
CA GLY A 136 2.83 5.21 -0.65
C GLY A 136 4.14 6.00 -0.77
N PRO A 137 5.29 5.38 -0.48
CA PRO A 137 5.49 3.95 -0.20
C PRO A 137 5.07 3.51 1.21
N CYS A 138 4.82 2.20 1.36
CA CYS A 138 4.78 1.54 2.65
C CYS A 138 6.21 1.44 3.17
N CYS A 139 6.52 2.16 4.26
CA CYS A 139 7.84 2.23 4.90
C CYS A 139 7.96 1.26 6.09
N ASP A 140 6.94 0.44 6.33
CA ASP A 140 6.91 -0.51 7.44
C ASP A 140 7.96 -1.61 7.25
N VAL A 141 8.76 -1.89 8.28
CA VAL A 141 9.70 -3.01 8.30
C VAL A 141 8.97 -4.26 8.78
N ASN A 142 8.92 -5.34 8.01
CA ASN A 142 8.15 -6.54 8.37
C ASN A 142 8.85 -7.37 9.45
N LEU A 143 8.88 -6.85 10.67
CA LEU A 143 9.54 -7.47 11.83
C LEU A 143 8.76 -8.66 12.39
N ASN A 144 7.47 -8.75 12.12
CA ASN A 144 6.62 -9.89 12.48
C ASN A 144 6.20 -10.66 11.23
N PRO A 145 6.78 -11.84 10.96
CA PRO A 145 6.41 -12.67 9.80
C PRO A 145 4.94 -13.12 9.80
N ALA A 146 4.28 -13.09 10.95
CA ALA A 146 2.88 -13.44 11.12
C ALA A 146 1.95 -12.22 11.03
N SER A 147 2.47 -11.03 10.69
CA SER A 147 1.64 -9.84 10.53
C SER A 147 0.63 -10.04 9.39
N PRO A 148 -0.68 -9.91 9.64
CA PRO A 148 -1.68 -10.15 8.60
C PRO A 148 -1.81 -8.99 7.61
N ILE A 149 -1.21 -7.82 7.92
CA ILE A 149 -1.47 -6.58 7.19
C ILE A 149 -0.26 -6.05 6.42
N ILE A 150 0.96 -6.36 6.82
CA ILE A 150 2.17 -5.83 6.17
C ILE A 150 2.73 -6.82 5.14
N ASP A 151 3.29 -7.95 5.54
CA ASP A 151 3.77 -9.03 4.65
C ASP A 151 4.43 -8.47 3.35
N THR A 152 3.86 -8.76 2.18
CA THR A 152 4.41 -8.34 0.88
C THR A 152 4.30 -6.84 0.59
N ARG A 153 3.64 -6.04 1.43
CA ARG A 153 3.60 -4.58 1.33
C ARG A 153 4.90 -3.93 1.79
N SER A 154 5.69 -4.61 2.64
CA SER A 154 7.03 -4.17 3.04
C SER A 154 8.09 -4.54 2.01
N PHE A 155 9.17 -3.76 1.93
CA PHE A 155 10.37 -4.10 1.17
C PHE A 155 11.22 -5.20 1.83
N GLY A 156 10.86 -5.67 3.02
CA GLY A 156 11.54 -6.74 3.74
C GLY A 156 11.56 -6.57 5.25
N ASP A 157 12.42 -7.37 5.91
CA ASP A 157 12.55 -7.43 7.37
C ASP A 157 13.82 -6.76 7.92
N GLN A 158 14.61 -6.11 7.04
CA GLN A 158 15.86 -5.42 7.39
C GLN A 158 15.67 -3.91 7.28
N PRO A 159 15.79 -3.14 8.38
CA PRO A 159 15.55 -1.70 8.39
C PRO A 159 16.37 -0.92 7.35
N GLU A 160 17.64 -1.30 7.15
CA GLU A 160 18.53 -0.65 6.19
C GLU A 160 18.06 -0.84 4.75
N LYS A 161 17.61 -2.06 4.42
CA LYS A 161 17.08 -2.38 3.10
C LYS A 161 15.75 -1.65 2.85
N VAL A 162 14.83 -1.69 3.81
CA VAL A 162 13.55 -0.96 3.71
C VAL A 162 13.80 0.54 3.58
N SER A 163 14.78 1.11 4.30
CA SER A 163 15.17 2.52 4.20
C SER A 163 15.66 2.89 2.79
N LEU A 164 16.55 2.07 2.23
CA LEU A 164 17.08 2.25 0.88
C LEU A 164 15.96 2.29 -0.18
N HIS A 165 15.04 1.32 -0.10
CA HIS A 165 13.94 1.19 -1.05
C HIS A 165 12.85 2.25 -0.84
N SER A 166 12.54 2.64 0.42
CA SER A 166 11.59 3.72 0.72
C SER A 166 12.06 5.06 0.13
N ALA A 167 13.33 5.40 0.31
CA ALA A 167 13.90 6.61 -0.29
C ALA A 167 13.87 6.58 -1.83
N ALA A 168 14.16 5.43 -2.44
CA ALA A 168 14.11 5.25 -3.89
C ALA A 168 12.68 5.37 -4.42
N ALA A 169 11.69 4.81 -3.71
CA ALA A 169 10.29 4.91 -4.06
C ALA A 169 9.81 6.37 -4.06
N VAL A 170 10.18 7.17 -3.05
CA VAL A 170 9.87 8.61 -3.01
C VAL A 170 10.47 9.33 -4.22
N ARG A 171 11.75 9.09 -4.54
CA ARG A 171 12.39 9.70 -5.72
C ARG A 171 11.71 9.29 -7.02
N GLY A 172 11.35 8.00 -7.15
CA GLY A 172 10.63 7.49 -8.32
C GLY A 172 9.28 8.18 -8.52
N LEU A 173 8.47 8.33 -7.45
CA LEU A 173 7.21 9.06 -7.52
C LEU A 173 7.39 10.52 -7.96
N HIS A 174 8.39 11.20 -7.42
CA HIS A 174 8.72 12.58 -7.83
C HIS A 174 9.16 12.65 -9.29
N GLN A 175 9.94 11.69 -9.78
CA GLN A 175 10.30 11.60 -11.20
C GLN A 175 9.09 11.35 -12.09
N GLY A 176 8.12 10.53 -11.62
CA GLY A 176 6.82 10.34 -12.25
C GLY A 176 5.89 11.57 -12.19
N GLY A 177 6.30 12.60 -11.44
CA GLY A 177 5.59 13.88 -11.34
C GLY A 177 4.36 13.85 -10.45
N ILE A 178 4.36 13.05 -9.37
CA ILE A 178 3.28 12.92 -8.39
C ILE A 178 3.82 13.05 -6.96
N THR A 179 2.96 13.44 -6.00
CA THR A 179 3.36 13.50 -4.58
C THR A 179 3.33 12.14 -3.91
N ALA A 180 4.21 11.97 -2.91
CA ALA A 180 4.44 10.74 -2.16
C ALA A 180 3.96 10.86 -0.71
N CYS A 181 3.45 9.76 -0.14
CA CYS A 181 2.99 9.66 1.24
C CYS A 181 3.56 8.43 1.93
N ALA A 182 4.58 8.59 2.78
CA ALA A 182 5.16 7.49 3.55
C ALA A 182 4.18 6.97 4.63
N LYS A 183 3.99 5.65 4.73
CA LYS A 183 3.03 5.03 5.66
C LYS A 183 3.56 3.71 6.23
N HIS A 184 3.10 3.27 7.41
CA HIS A 184 2.14 3.86 8.36
C HIS A 184 2.89 4.25 9.64
N PHE A 185 3.18 5.52 9.78
CA PHE A 185 4.03 6.05 10.85
C PHE A 185 3.45 5.80 12.26
N PRO A 186 4.26 5.39 13.26
CA PRO A 186 5.72 5.21 13.27
C PRO A 186 6.23 3.82 12.85
N GLY A 187 5.38 2.94 12.30
CA GLY A 187 5.73 1.62 11.78
C GLY A 187 4.72 0.54 12.19
N HIS A 188 4.13 -0.15 11.21
CA HIS A 188 3.10 -1.18 11.41
C HIS A 188 3.67 -2.61 11.40
N GLY A 189 4.96 -2.79 11.07
CA GLY A 189 5.49 -4.10 10.70
C GLY A 189 5.76 -5.08 11.85
N ASP A 190 5.61 -4.66 13.12
CA ASP A 190 5.76 -5.53 14.29
C ASP A 190 4.44 -5.77 15.04
N THR A 191 3.32 -5.49 14.40
CA THR A 191 2.00 -5.70 15.02
C THR A 191 1.57 -7.16 14.90
N HIS A 192 0.89 -7.65 15.95
CA HIS A 192 0.23 -8.96 15.98
C HIS A 192 -1.27 -8.86 15.64
N GLY A 193 -1.80 -7.65 15.47
CA GLY A 193 -3.20 -7.36 15.18
C GLY A 193 -3.37 -6.44 13.99
N ASP A 194 -4.60 -6.36 13.53
CA ASP A 194 -5.03 -5.54 12.42
C ASP A 194 -5.79 -4.32 12.92
N THR A 195 -5.36 -3.12 12.51
CA THR A 195 -6.00 -1.84 12.86
C THR A 195 -7.42 -1.69 12.30
N HIS A 196 -7.79 -2.49 11.31
CA HIS A 196 -9.18 -2.55 10.85
C HIS A 196 -10.15 -3.15 11.89
N ARG A 197 -9.64 -3.91 12.87
CA ARG A 197 -10.44 -4.60 13.90
C ARG A 197 -10.35 -3.94 15.26
N ASP A 198 -9.14 -3.61 15.72
CA ASP A 198 -8.88 -3.05 17.06
C ASP A 198 -7.53 -2.32 17.11
N ILE A 199 -7.19 -1.69 18.26
CA ILE A 199 -5.91 -1.01 18.45
C ILE A 199 -4.81 -2.04 18.74
N PRO A 200 -3.88 -2.31 17.81
CA PRO A 200 -2.70 -3.12 18.10
C PRO A 200 -1.75 -2.38 19.06
N ARG A 201 -0.92 -3.15 19.75
CA ARG A 201 0.08 -2.63 20.67
C ARG A 201 1.46 -3.08 20.26
N VAL A 202 2.41 -2.13 20.22
CA VAL A 202 3.84 -2.38 20.01
C VAL A 202 4.63 -1.86 21.20
N ASP A 203 5.22 -2.77 21.97
CA ASP A 203 5.90 -2.48 23.22
C ASP A 203 7.42 -2.37 22.99
N LYS A 204 7.84 -1.25 22.40
CA LYS A 204 9.23 -0.92 22.10
C LYS A 204 9.63 0.41 22.74
N SER A 205 10.87 0.49 23.18
CA SER A 205 11.47 1.77 23.56
C SER A 205 11.70 2.67 22.36
N TYR A 206 11.82 3.98 22.59
CA TYR A 206 12.14 4.93 21.53
C TYR A 206 13.46 4.59 20.82
N ALA A 207 14.45 4.08 21.55
CA ALA A 207 15.73 3.65 20.97
C ALA A 207 15.56 2.48 20.00
N GLU A 208 14.73 1.49 20.35
CA GLU A 208 14.42 0.35 19.47
C GLU A 208 13.63 0.78 18.24
N LEU A 209 12.62 1.64 18.42
CA LEU A 209 11.87 2.18 17.30
C LEU A 209 12.77 2.97 16.34
N LYS A 210 13.69 3.78 16.86
CA LYS A 210 14.61 4.57 16.05
C LYS A 210 15.54 3.70 15.19
N LEU A 211 16.00 2.57 15.73
CA LEU A 211 16.87 1.66 15.00
C LEU A 211 16.13 0.84 13.94
N ASN A 212 14.90 0.48 14.20
CA ASN A 212 14.16 -0.46 13.36
C ASN A 212 13.05 0.22 12.55
N ASP A 213 12.03 0.72 13.24
CA ASP A 213 10.77 1.12 12.61
C ASP A 213 10.83 2.53 12.01
N LEU A 214 11.54 3.47 12.65
CA LEU A 214 11.62 4.87 12.21
C LEU A 214 12.67 5.13 11.12
N ALA A 215 13.68 4.26 10.99
CA ALA A 215 14.75 4.46 10.02
C ALA A 215 14.26 4.60 8.57
N PRO A 216 13.30 3.79 8.05
CA PRO A 216 12.76 3.97 6.71
C PRO A 216 11.99 5.29 6.52
N PHE A 217 11.29 5.75 7.56
CA PHE A 217 10.61 7.04 7.51
C PHE A 217 11.61 8.19 7.47
N GLN A 218 12.72 8.11 8.23
CA GLN A 218 13.79 9.11 8.13
C GLN A 218 14.37 9.15 6.71
N ALA A 219 14.63 7.98 6.12
CA ALA A 219 15.13 7.91 4.75
C ALA A 219 14.14 8.49 3.72
N ALA A 220 12.83 8.29 3.92
CA ALA A 220 11.80 8.91 3.09
C ALA A 220 11.73 10.43 3.29
N ILE A 221 11.88 10.93 4.52
CA ILE A 221 11.96 12.37 4.84
C ILE A 221 13.17 13.00 4.17
N ASP A 222 14.33 12.38 4.28
CA ASP A 222 15.59 12.83 3.66
C ASP A 222 15.51 12.84 2.12
N ALA A 223 14.70 11.93 1.54
CA ALA A 223 14.36 11.90 0.11
C ALA A 223 13.31 12.96 -0.30
N GLY A 224 12.74 13.71 0.66
CA GLY A 224 11.83 14.81 0.42
C GLY A 224 10.35 14.40 0.29
N VAL A 225 9.92 13.35 0.98
CA VAL A 225 8.51 12.92 0.97
C VAL A 225 7.56 14.07 1.35
N ASP A 226 6.45 14.18 0.63
CA ASP A 226 5.51 15.31 0.77
C ASP A 226 4.55 15.13 1.94
N LEU A 227 4.11 13.88 2.17
CA LEU A 227 3.15 13.51 3.20
C LEU A 227 3.65 12.32 4.04
N VAL A 228 3.19 12.26 5.29
CA VAL A 228 3.32 11.08 6.15
C VAL A 228 1.93 10.70 6.66
N MET A 229 1.55 9.42 6.48
CA MET A 229 0.32 8.86 7.01
C MET A 229 0.60 8.15 8.33
N THR A 230 -0.21 8.43 9.35
CA THR A 230 -0.09 7.82 10.68
C THR A 230 -0.78 6.46 10.75
N SER A 231 -0.44 5.67 11.77
CA SER A 231 -1.09 4.41 12.11
C SER A 231 -1.92 4.51 13.39
N HIS A 232 -2.94 3.66 13.52
CA HIS A 232 -3.77 3.57 14.73
C HIS A 232 -3.23 2.54 15.72
N ILE A 233 -1.95 2.66 16.08
CA ILE A 233 -1.21 1.71 16.93
C ILE A 233 -0.83 2.38 18.24
N LEU A 234 -0.96 1.65 19.34
CA LEU A 234 -0.53 2.10 20.67
C LEU A 234 0.95 1.74 20.89
N TYR A 235 1.76 2.73 21.23
CA TYR A 235 3.17 2.60 21.62
C TYR A 235 3.35 3.02 23.08
N PRO A 236 3.11 2.13 24.05
CA PRO A 236 2.98 2.52 25.45
C PRO A 236 4.22 3.13 26.09
N GLN A 237 5.42 2.82 25.54
CA GLN A 237 6.67 3.41 26.02
C GLN A 237 6.91 4.84 25.53
N LEU A 238 6.13 5.30 24.50
CA LEU A 238 6.12 6.70 24.06
C LEU A 238 4.88 7.44 24.57
N ASP A 239 3.71 6.83 24.42
CA ASP A 239 2.45 7.34 24.91
C ASP A 239 1.54 6.16 25.29
N ALA A 240 1.27 6.01 26.59
CA ALA A 240 0.47 4.91 27.09
C ALA A 240 -1.05 5.14 26.93
N ASN A 241 -1.47 6.37 26.57
CA ASN A 241 -2.86 6.80 26.66
C ASN A 241 -3.54 6.97 25.30
N ALA A 242 -2.76 7.09 24.22
CA ALA A 242 -3.30 7.37 22.89
C ALA A 242 -2.55 6.60 21.80
N PRO A 243 -3.25 6.09 20.76
CA PRO A 243 -2.60 5.55 19.58
C PRO A 243 -1.85 6.65 18.81
N ALA A 244 -0.91 6.29 17.95
CA ALA A 244 0.00 7.22 17.30
C ALA A 244 -0.73 8.39 16.61
N THR A 245 -1.85 8.13 15.92
CA THR A 245 -2.69 9.17 15.28
C THR A 245 -3.20 10.25 16.27
N LEU A 246 -3.37 9.91 17.54
CA LEU A 246 -3.92 10.79 18.56
C LEU A 246 -2.86 11.24 19.59
N SER A 247 -1.57 10.94 19.36
CA SER A 247 -0.47 11.22 20.29
C SER A 247 0.36 12.43 19.88
N ALA A 248 0.29 13.51 20.64
CA ALA A 248 1.15 14.68 20.44
C ALA A 248 2.64 14.34 20.65
N THR A 249 2.97 13.43 21.55
CA THR A 249 4.35 12.95 21.73
C THR A 249 4.90 12.35 20.45
N ILE A 250 4.13 11.47 19.79
CA ILE A 250 4.57 10.80 18.56
C ILE A 250 4.60 11.78 17.39
N LEU A 251 3.59 12.64 17.24
CA LEU A 251 3.49 13.50 16.06
C LEU A 251 4.33 14.78 16.17
N GLN A 252 4.31 15.46 17.33
CA GLN A 252 5.01 16.73 17.48
C GLN A 252 6.47 16.53 17.91
N GLN A 253 6.73 15.66 18.90
CA GLN A 253 8.09 15.47 19.35
C GLN A 253 8.87 14.56 18.41
N VAL A 254 8.38 13.31 18.16
CA VAL A 254 9.15 12.36 17.34
C VAL A 254 9.17 12.78 15.88
N LEU A 255 8.00 12.94 15.23
CA LEU A 255 7.96 13.17 13.77
C LEU A 255 8.40 14.60 13.39
N ARG A 256 7.86 15.63 14.06
CA ARG A 256 8.16 17.02 13.73
C ARG A 256 9.54 17.46 14.21
N GLN A 257 9.85 17.26 15.51
CA GLN A 257 11.07 17.81 16.11
C GLN A 257 12.28 16.91 15.91
N ASP A 258 12.19 15.63 16.29
CA ASP A 258 13.36 14.74 16.27
C ASP A 258 13.72 14.30 14.85
N MET A 259 12.72 14.02 13.99
CA MET A 259 12.93 13.60 12.59
C MET A 259 12.90 14.76 11.59
N GLY A 260 12.47 15.97 12.00
CA GLY A 260 12.50 17.17 11.17
C GLY A 260 11.47 17.19 10.03
N PHE A 261 10.38 16.43 10.10
CA PHE A 261 9.37 16.43 9.05
C PHE A 261 8.51 17.69 9.09
N ASP A 262 8.52 18.47 8.01
CA ASP A 262 7.75 19.73 7.90
C ASP A 262 6.59 19.67 6.88
N GLY A 263 6.33 18.50 6.26
CA GLY A 263 5.27 18.27 5.30
C GLY A 263 3.88 18.07 5.93
N VAL A 264 2.95 17.53 5.15
CA VAL A 264 1.57 17.24 5.57
C VAL A 264 1.50 15.91 6.32
N ILE A 265 0.91 15.89 7.52
CA ILE A 265 0.61 14.66 8.26
C ILE A 265 -0.87 14.32 8.03
N ILE A 266 -1.14 13.16 7.40
CA ILE A 266 -2.50 12.66 7.26
C ILE A 266 -2.77 11.53 8.25
N SER A 267 -4.00 11.40 8.72
CA SER A 267 -4.40 10.20 9.45
C SER A 267 -4.57 9.03 8.48
N ASP A 268 -4.38 7.79 8.93
CA ASP A 268 -5.08 6.67 8.32
C ASP A 268 -6.58 6.85 8.49
N SER A 269 -7.40 6.01 7.87
CA SER A 269 -8.84 6.22 7.86
C SER A 269 -9.45 6.17 9.27
N MET A 270 -10.08 7.28 9.67
CA MET A 270 -10.60 7.45 11.04
C MET A 270 -11.87 6.63 11.31
N ASN A 271 -12.40 5.93 10.31
CA ASN A 271 -13.51 4.98 10.47
C ASN A 271 -13.05 3.52 10.62
N MET A 272 -11.74 3.25 10.73
CA MET A 272 -11.20 1.93 11.06
C MET A 272 -11.55 1.51 12.49
N GLY A 273 -11.70 0.19 12.73
CA GLY A 273 -12.09 -0.38 14.03
C GLY A 273 -11.24 0.09 15.20
N ALA A 274 -9.94 0.28 15.02
CA ALA A 274 -9.05 0.84 16.02
C ALA A 274 -9.48 2.22 16.54
N ILE A 275 -10.21 2.99 15.78
CA ILE A 275 -10.72 4.30 16.21
C ILE A 275 -12.19 4.20 16.63
N VAL A 276 -13.08 3.69 15.77
CA VAL A 276 -14.53 3.77 16.03
C VAL A 276 -15.00 2.89 17.20
N ASN A 277 -14.22 1.88 17.57
CA ASN A 277 -14.52 1.04 18.74
C ASN A 277 -14.15 1.73 20.08
N HIS A 278 -13.35 2.80 20.06
CA HIS A 278 -12.81 3.42 21.28
C HIS A 278 -13.14 4.90 21.42
N TYR A 279 -13.47 5.59 20.32
CA TYR A 279 -13.71 7.04 20.30
C TYR A 279 -14.98 7.35 19.50
N THR A 280 -15.68 8.41 19.89
CA THR A 280 -16.68 8.99 18.98
C THR A 280 -15.97 9.64 17.79
N PRO A 281 -16.59 9.70 16.60
CA PRO A 281 -15.97 10.30 15.42
C PRO A 281 -15.46 11.74 15.66
N VAL A 282 -16.26 12.55 16.38
CA VAL A 282 -15.90 13.94 16.69
C VAL A 282 -14.73 14.02 17.67
N ASP A 283 -14.76 13.23 18.76
CA ASP A 283 -13.65 13.19 19.73
C ASP A 283 -12.35 12.76 19.07
N ALA A 284 -12.41 11.74 18.20
CA ALA A 284 -11.24 11.27 17.46
C ALA A 284 -10.66 12.38 16.57
N ALA A 285 -11.50 13.09 15.81
CA ALA A 285 -11.06 14.16 14.92
C ALA A 285 -10.44 15.33 15.71
N VAL A 286 -11.07 15.79 16.78
CA VAL A 286 -10.56 16.88 17.64
C VAL A 286 -9.23 16.50 18.27
N LYS A 287 -9.12 15.28 18.84
CA LYS A 287 -7.87 14.77 19.42
C LYS A 287 -6.75 14.62 18.38
N ALA A 288 -7.06 14.14 17.17
CA ALA A 288 -6.10 14.02 16.07
C ALA A 288 -5.53 15.39 15.69
N MET A 289 -6.38 16.41 15.54
CA MET A 289 -5.93 17.78 15.25
C MET A 289 -5.11 18.38 16.41
N GLN A 290 -5.53 18.18 17.66
CA GLN A 290 -4.76 18.59 18.84
C GLN A 290 -3.38 17.89 18.91
N ALA A 291 -3.31 16.64 18.48
CA ALA A 291 -2.05 15.90 18.41
C ALA A 291 -1.12 16.36 17.27
N GLY A 292 -1.66 17.05 16.23
CA GLY A 292 -0.86 17.58 15.13
C GLY A 292 -1.11 16.96 13.76
N ILE A 293 -2.18 16.18 13.61
CA ILE A 293 -2.67 15.78 12.28
C ILE A 293 -3.03 17.04 11.50
N THR A 294 -2.61 17.11 10.25
CA THR A 294 -2.92 18.23 9.35
C THR A 294 -4.09 17.95 8.44
N MET A 295 -4.33 16.69 8.05
CA MET A 295 -5.54 16.30 7.32
C MET A 295 -6.10 14.98 7.86
N ILE A 296 -7.41 14.92 8.01
CA ILE A 296 -8.16 13.75 8.45
C ILE A 296 -8.69 13.01 7.23
N MET A 297 -8.43 11.71 7.14
CA MET A 297 -8.93 10.85 6.07
C MET A 297 -10.11 10.00 6.54
N LEU A 298 -11.14 9.92 5.70
CA LEU A 298 -12.30 9.03 5.86
C LEU A 298 -12.56 8.28 4.55
N SER A 299 -12.74 6.97 4.66
CA SER A 299 -12.98 6.06 3.53
C SER A 299 -14.15 5.10 3.80
N GLU A 300 -15.29 5.67 4.25
CA GLU A 300 -16.46 4.90 4.71
C GLU A 300 -17.01 3.94 3.67
N GLU A 301 -17.07 4.31 2.38
CA GLU A 301 -17.63 3.45 1.36
C GLU A 301 -16.86 2.16 1.14
N HIS A 302 -15.60 2.08 1.57
CA HIS A 302 -14.83 0.83 1.57
C HIS A 302 -15.25 -0.14 2.66
N TYR A 303 -15.70 0.39 3.82
CA TYR A 303 -15.96 -0.40 5.01
C TYR A 303 -17.46 -0.59 5.27
N ASP A 304 -18.26 0.39 4.89
CA ASP A 304 -19.66 0.51 5.31
C ASP A 304 -20.63 0.38 4.13
N HIS A 305 -20.25 0.87 2.93
CA HIS A 305 -21.10 0.91 1.73
C HIS A 305 -22.52 1.43 2.01
N SER A 306 -22.66 2.31 3.04
CA SER A 306 -23.95 2.80 3.48
C SER A 306 -24.32 4.09 2.78
N ASP A 307 -25.64 4.31 2.55
CA ASP A 307 -26.15 5.59 2.04
C ASP A 307 -25.94 6.77 3.01
N ALA A 308 -25.56 6.47 4.26
CA ALA A 308 -25.33 7.46 5.32
C ALA A 308 -23.90 8.01 5.37
N TYR A 309 -23.01 7.66 4.40
CA TYR A 309 -21.60 8.09 4.41
C TYR A 309 -21.45 9.61 4.47
N LEU A 310 -22.25 10.35 3.72
CA LEU A 310 -22.22 11.82 3.69
C LEU A 310 -22.61 12.43 5.04
N ASP A 311 -23.65 11.89 5.68
CA ASP A 311 -24.09 12.37 6.99
C ASP A 311 -23.01 12.13 8.06
N LYS A 312 -22.31 11.00 8.02
CA LYS A 312 -21.17 10.70 8.92
C LYS A 312 -20.01 11.68 8.69
N GLN A 313 -19.65 11.94 7.45
CA GLN A 313 -18.60 12.90 7.08
C GLN A 313 -18.96 14.31 7.53
N LEU A 314 -20.18 14.75 7.26
CA LEU A 314 -20.69 16.07 7.68
C LEU A 314 -20.74 16.21 9.21
N ALA A 315 -21.18 15.16 9.91
CA ALA A 315 -21.22 15.19 11.38
C ALA A 315 -19.82 15.39 11.99
N MET A 316 -18.78 14.75 11.41
CA MET A 316 -17.41 14.93 11.87
C MET A 316 -16.90 16.34 11.59
N ILE A 317 -17.12 16.89 10.39
CA ILE A 317 -16.73 18.27 10.05
C ILE A 317 -17.43 19.29 10.94
N HIS A 318 -18.75 19.15 11.13
CA HIS A 318 -19.52 20.04 12.01
C HIS A 318 -19.03 19.94 13.47
N GLY A 319 -18.74 18.72 13.94
CA GLY A 319 -18.22 18.55 15.29
C GLY A 319 -16.87 19.22 15.51
N VAL A 320 -16.01 19.26 14.50
CA VAL A 320 -14.75 20.04 14.57
C VAL A 320 -15.02 21.55 14.55
N ILE A 321 -15.95 22.03 13.73
CA ILE A 321 -16.37 23.45 13.72
C ILE A 321 -16.90 23.84 15.10
N ASP A 322 -17.83 23.08 15.66
CA ASP A 322 -18.41 23.30 16.98
C ASP A 322 -17.34 23.32 18.08
N ALA A 323 -16.35 22.41 17.99
CA ALA A 323 -15.25 22.38 18.95
C ALA A 323 -14.39 23.65 18.91
N VAL A 324 -14.20 24.25 17.73
CA VAL A 324 -13.51 25.53 17.59
C VAL A 324 -14.37 26.68 18.17
N GLU A 325 -15.64 26.74 17.81
CA GLU A 325 -16.57 27.80 18.29
C GLU A 325 -16.75 27.75 19.81
N GLN A 326 -16.70 26.55 20.40
CA GLN A 326 -16.78 26.35 21.86
C GLN A 326 -15.44 26.53 22.58
N GLY A 327 -14.34 26.77 21.86
CA GLY A 327 -13.00 26.93 22.42
C GLY A 327 -12.35 25.62 22.94
N VAL A 328 -12.90 24.46 22.59
CA VAL A 328 -12.32 23.14 22.88
C VAL A 328 -11.09 22.87 21.99
N LEU A 329 -11.15 23.33 20.74
CA LEU A 329 -10.04 23.33 19.80
C LEU A 329 -9.68 24.78 19.44
N ALA A 330 -8.43 25.17 19.61
CA ALA A 330 -8.00 26.53 19.26
C ALA A 330 -7.98 26.71 17.73
N GLU A 331 -8.55 27.82 17.21
CA GLU A 331 -8.52 28.11 15.77
C GLU A 331 -7.08 28.18 15.22
N SER A 332 -6.11 28.55 16.04
CA SER A 332 -4.69 28.55 15.68
C SER A 332 -4.16 27.16 15.31
N VAL A 333 -4.75 26.08 15.83
CA VAL A 333 -4.40 24.69 15.42
C VAL A 333 -4.87 24.44 13.99
N ILE A 334 -6.07 24.91 13.65
CA ILE A 334 -6.62 24.85 12.27
C ILE A 334 -5.73 25.65 11.32
N ASP A 335 -5.37 26.89 11.68
CA ASP A 335 -4.54 27.76 10.83
C ASP A 335 -3.12 27.17 10.61
N GLN A 336 -2.49 26.59 11.63
CA GLN A 336 -1.20 25.93 11.52
C GLN A 336 -1.25 24.69 10.58
N ALA A 337 -2.32 23.90 10.68
CA ALA A 337 -2.55 22.78 9.77
C ALA A 337 -2.74 23.27 8.32
N LEU A 338 -3.53 24.32 8.14
CA LEU A 338 -3.77 24.94 6.83
C LEU A 338 -2.51 25.47 6.18
N GLU A 339 -1.58 26.04 6.94
CA GLU A 339 -0.29 26.51 6.38
C GLU A 339 0.45 25.39 5.65
N LYS A 340 0.46 24.17 6.20
CA LYS A 340 1.09 23.00 5.57
C LYS A 340 0.33 22.54 4.32
N VAL A 341 -0.99 22.44 4.42
CA VAL A 341 -1.85 22.00 3.31
C VAL A 341 -1.83 22.99 2.15
N VAL A 342 -1.97 24.30 2.42
CA VAL A 342 -1.95 25.34 1.39
C VAL A 342 -0.57 25.44 0.74
N ARG A 343 0.52 25.32 1.50
CA ARG A 343 1.87 25.25 0.97
C ARG A 343 2.02 24.08 0.00
N LEU A 344 1.65 22.86 0.39
CA LEU A 344 1.67 21.67 -0.46
C LEU A 344 0.90 21.93 -1.77
N LYS A 345 -0.32 22.45 -1.66
CA LYS A 345 -1.16 22.70 -2.83
C LYS A 345 -0.56 23.73 -3.78
N LEU A 346 -0.10 24.85 -3.27
CA LEU A 346 0.46 25.93 -4.09
C LEU A 346 1.82 25.57 -4.70
N GLU A 347 2.67 24.86 -3.98
CA GLU A 347 4.02 24.49 -4.45
C GLU A 347 4.04 23.25 -5.32
N LYS A 348 3.15 22.28 -5.08
CA LYS A 348 3.18 20.98 -5.76
C LYS A 348 1.96 20.75 -6.66
N LEU A 349 0.73 20.94 -6.16
CA LEU A 349 -0.47 20.53 -6.90
C LEU A 349 -0.91 21.54 -7.95
N VAL A 350 -0.78 22.85 -7.69
CA VAL A 350 -1.11 23.90 -8.69
C VAL A 350 -0.19 23.82 -9.91
N PRO A 351 1.16 23.73 -9.77
CA PRO A 351 2.04 23.63 -10.92
C PRO A 351 2.08 22.25 -11.57
N MET A 352 1.50 21.22 -10.95
CA MET A 352 1.53 19.85 -11.46
C MET A 352 0.80 19.75 -12.80
N ALA A 353 1.50 19.31 -13.84
CA ALA A 353 0.89 18.98 -15.12
C ALA A 353 -0.03 17.77 -14.95
N ARG A 354 -1.31 17.92 -15.30
CA ARG A 354 -2.30 16.87 -15.26
C ARG A 354 -2.37 16.15 -16.60
N TYR A 355 -2.78 14.87 -16.55
CA TYR A 355 -2.99 14.05 -17.75
C TYR A 355 -1.74 13.96 -18.65
N GLY A 356 -0.58 13.66 -18.04
CA GLY A 356 0.65 13.39 -18.78
C GLY A 356 0.52 12.15 -19.68
N GLU A 357 1.29 12.13 -20.76
CA GLU A 357 1.44 10.91 -21.55
C GLU A 357 2.37 9.93 -20.83
N TRP A 358 2.12 8.63 -21.02
CA TRP A 358 2.99 7.55 -20.56
C TRP A 358 3.11 6.47 -21.63
N ASN A 359 4.19 5.71 -21.58
CA ASN A 359 4.44 4.61 -22.51
C ASN A 359 4.19 3.27 -21.84
N ILE A 360 2.99 2.71 -22.00
CA ILE A 360 2.58 1.45 -21.37
C ILE A 360 3.52 0.28 -21.71
N LEU A 361 4.05 0.19 -22.93
CA LEU A 361 4.96 -0.89 -23.32
C LEU A 361 6.30 -0.80 -22.58
N ASN A 362 6.86 0.41 -22.45
CA ASN A 362 8.06 0.63 -21.65
C ASN A 362 7.82 0.31 -20.18
N ASN A 363 6.66 0.70 -19.64
CA ASN A 363 6.29 0.46 -18.26
C ASN A 363 6.14 -1.05 -17.96
N GLN A 364 5.49 -1.78 -18.84
CA GLN A 364 5.38 -3.25 -18.76
C GLN A 364 6.75 -3.92 -18.85
N GLN A 365 7.67 -3.40 -19.66
CA GLN A 365 9.05 -3.91 -19.70
C GLN A 365 9.76 -3.69 -18.36
N VAL A 366 9.64 -2.52 -17.74
CA VAL A 366 10.19 -2.27 -16.40
C VAL A 366 9.63 -3.26 -15.38
N ALA A 367 8.31 -3.48 -15.38
CA ALA A 367 7.67 -4.45 -14.48
C ALA A 367 8.20 -5.88 -14.69
N ALA A 368 8.37 -6.30 -15.95
CA ALA A 368 8.93 -7.61 -16.27
C ALA A 368 10.39 -7.77 -15.81
N GLU A 369 11.23 -6.74 -16.01
CA GLU A 369 12.64 -6.74 -15.58
C GLU A 369 12.76 -6.85 -14.05
N VAL A 370 12.00 -6.04 -13.30
CA VAL A 370 12.06 -6.08 -11.82
C VAL A 370 11.44 -7.35 -11.25
N SER A 371 10.40 -7.90 -11.89
CA SER A 371 9.82 -9.19 -11.50
C SER A 371 10.81 -10.34 -11.73
N GLN A 372 11.54 -10.33 -12.85
CA GLN A 372 12.57 -11.35 -13.12
C GLN A 372 13.71 -11.28 -12.09
N ALA A 373 14.11 -10.06 -11.68
CA ALA A 373 15.15 -9.83 -10.68
C ALA A 373 14.73 -10.23 -9.26
N ALA A 374 13.47 -10.62 -9.05
CA ALA A 374 12.93 -10.98 -7.74
C ALA A 374 12.79 -12.49 -7.50
N VAL A 375 12.85 -13.32 -8.53
CA VAL A 375 12.68 -14.77 -8.37
C VAL A 375 13.95 -15.40 -7.81
N THR A 376 13.88 -15.98 -6.61
CA THR A 376 15.05 -16.49 -5.87
C THR A 376 14.83 -17.89 -5.31
N TRP A 377 15.91 -18.68 -5.25
CA TRP A 377 15.95 -19.85 -4.37
C TRP A 377 16.16 -19.39 -2.93
N VAL A 378 15.11 -19.41 -2.13
CA VAL A 378 15.18 -19.10 -0.69
C VAL A 378 15.85 -20.25 0.07
N ARG A 379 15.68 -21.50 -0.44
CA ARG A 379 16.37 -22.68 0.08
C ARG A 379 16.70 -23.63 -1.06
N GLY A 380 17.88 -24.26 -0.98
CA GLY A 380 18.35 -25.23 -1.99
C GLY A 380 18.61 -24.59 -3.34
N GLY A 381 18.33 -25.34 -4.39
CA GLY A 381 18.48 -24.95 -5.79
C GLY A 381 18.60 -26.20 -6.65
N LEU A 382 17.99 -26.20 -7.83
CA LEU A 382 18.03 -27.30 -8.80
C LEU A 382 18.09 -26.74 -10.22
N GLU A 383 18.78 -27.41 -11.09
CA GLU A 383 18.63 -27.24 -12.54
C GLU A 383 17.40 -28.06 -12.97
N LEU A 384 16.38 -27.36 -13.43
CA LEU A 384 15.07 -27.95 -13.72
C LEU A 384 14.85 -28.21 -15.23
N SER A 385 15.77 -27.73 -16.07
CA SER A 385 15.60 -27.64 -17.53
C SER A 385 15.52 -28.98 -18.26
N ASP A 386 16.00 -30.06 -17.66
CA ASP A 386 16.17 -31.38 -18.34
C ASP A 386 15.11 -32.41 -17.96
N LYS A 387 14.11 -32.02 -17.15
CA LYS A 387 13.06 -32.95 -16.72
C LYS A 387 11.68 -32.32 -16.82
N LYS A 388 10.70 -33.17 -17.08
CA LYS A 388 9.29 -32.77 -17.10
C LYS A 388 8.86 -32.24 -15.74
N LEU A 389 8.10 -31.15 -15.76
CA LEU A 389 7.52 -30.53 -14.59
C LEU A 389 6.08 -31.02 -14.38
N TYR A 390 5.79 -31.60 -13.23
CA TYR A 390 4.44 -31.95 -12.80
C TYR A 390 3.98 -30.94 -11.80
N VAL A 391 3.01 -30.10 -12.18
CA VAL A 391 2.66 -28.90 -11.43
C VAL A 391 1.35 -29.09 -10.69
N LEU A 392 1.42 -29.05 -9.37
CA LEU A 392 0.29 -29.20 -8.46
C LEU A 392 -0.04 -27.86 -7.78
N ASN A 393 -1.28 -27.40 -7.91
CA ASN A 393 -1.75 -26.26 -7.11
C ASN A 393 -2.13 -26.73 -5.70
N ALA A 394 -1.41 -26.24 -4.69
CA ALA A 394 -1.74 -26.52 -3.29
C ALA A 394 -2.79 -25.57 -2.72
N THR A 395 -3.00 -24.41 -3.32
CA THR A 395 -3.97 -23.41 -2.87
C THR A 395 -5.40 -23.90 -3.13
N PRO A 396 -6.27 -23.90 -2.13
CA PRO A 396 -7.67 -24.31 -2.31
C PRO A 396 -8.40 -23.40 -3.32
N SER A 397 -9.24 -24.01 -4.16
CA SER A 397 -10.02 -23.25 -5.15
C SER A 397 -11.00 -22.25 -4.52
N SER A 398 -11.49 -22.54 -3.32
CA SER A 398 -12.35 -21.62 -2.54
C SER A 398 -11.64 -20.30 -2.18
N SER A 399 -10.32 -20.30 -2.05
CA SER A 399 -9.53 -19.12 -1.73
C SER A 399 -9.54 -18.09 -2.84
N TYR A 400 -9.68 -18.52 -4.10
CA TYR A 400 -9.63 -17.60 -5.25
C TYR A 400 -10.83 -16.68 -5.37
N HIS A 401 -11.97 -17.03 -4.78
CA HIS A 401 -13.14 -16.15 -4.79
C HIS A 401 -12.83 -14.82 -4.10
N ASN A 402 -12.14 -14.87 -2.96
CA ASN A 402 -11.78 -13.66 -2.20
C ASN A 402 -10.67 -12.85 -2.88
N LEU A 403 -9.73 -13.52 -3.59
CA LEU A 403 -8.65 -12.86 -4.31
C LEU A 403 -9.12 -12.04 -5.51
N MET A 404 -10.19 -12.49 -6.15
CA MET A 404 -10.75 -11.85 -7.36
C MET A 404 -11.85 -10.85 -7.04
N ASN A 405 -12.29 -10.76 -5.78
CA ASN A 405 -13.34 -9.84 -5.38
C ASN A 405 -12.70 -8.50 -4.93
N PRO A 406 -12.81 -7.43 -5.73
CA PRO A 406 -12.20 -6.17 -5.39
C PRO A 406 -12.98 -5.50 -4.25
N ARG A 407 -12.45 -5.56 -3.04
CA ARG A 407 -12.96 -4.83 -1.88
C ARG A 407 -12.16 -3.57 -1.58
N GLY A 408 -11.44 -3.02 -2.55
CA GLY A 408 -10.60 -1.83 -2.39
C GLY A 408 -9.26 -2.07 -1.67
N ILE A 409 -9.20 -2.97 -0.72
CA ILE A 409 -8.01 -3.31 0.09
C ILE A 409 -7.43 -4.70 -0.18
N GLY A 410 -7.93 -5.41 -1.16
CA GLY A 410 -7.42 -6.71 -1.56
C GLY A 410 -6.33 -6.63 -2.64
N PRO A 411 -5.69 -7.75 -3.00
CA PRO A 411 -4.68 -7.81 -4.04
C PRO A 411 -5.20 -7.45 -5.43
N ASN A 412 -6.51 -7.34 -5.62
CA ASN A 412 -7.17 -6.90 -6.86
C ASN A 412 -6.64 -7.64 -8.10
N GLN A 413 -6.55 -8.95 -8.04
CA GLN A 413 -6.03 -9.74 -9.15
C GLN A 413 -7.12 -10.03 -10.18
N ALA A 414 -6.88 -9.67 -11.43
CA ALA A 414 -7.75 -10.05 -12.55
C ALA A 414 -7.64 -11.55 -12.90
N LEU A 415 -6.53 -12.20 -12.55
CA LEU A 415 -6.22 -13.60 -12.83
C LEU A 415 -5.47 -14.22 -11.64
N PRO A 416 -5.85 -15.43 -11.16
CA PRO A 416 -5.06 -16.16 -10.17
C PRO A 416 -3.63 -16.36 -10.64
N ALA A 417 -2.63 -16.19 -9.77
CA ALA A 417 -1.23 -16.31 -10.14
C ALA A 417 -0.88 -17.71 -10.63
N PHE A 418 -1.51 -18.75 -10.09
CA PHE A 418 -1.38 -20.11 -10.62
C PHE A 418 -1.83 -20.22 -12.09
N SER A 419 -2.94 -19.57 -12.45
CA SER A 419 -3.40 -19.54 -13.84
C SER A 419 -2.42 -18.80 -14.76
N ALA A 420 -1.85 -17.69 -14.27
CA ALA A 420 -0.82 -16.94 -14.97
C ALA A 420 0.45 -17.79 -15.17
N LEU A 421 0.88 -18.56 -14.16
CA LEU A 421 1.99 -19.51 -14.26
C LEU A 421 1.74 -20.56 -15.34
N CYS A 422 0.55 -21.16 -15.36
CA CYS A 422 0.20 -22.15 -16.39
C CYS A 422 0.23 -21.55 -17.81
N GLN A 423 -0.28 -20.34 -17.97
CA GLN A 423 -0.22 -19.62 -19.24
C GLN A 423 1.24 -19.34 -19.65
N ALA A 424 2.09 -18.94 -18.73
CA ALA A 424 3.50 -18.70 -18.96
C ALA A 424 4.24 -19.97 -19.39
N LEU A 425 4.05 -21.09 -18.69
CA LEU A 425 4.66 -22.38 -19.04
C LEU A 425 4.24 -22.85 -20.46
N ASN A 426 2.99 -22.63 -20.84
CA ASN A 426 2.53 -22.90 -22.21
C ASN A 426 3.19 -21.97 -23.24
N ALA A 427 3.28 -20.67 -22.95
CA ALA A 427 3.90 -19.69 -23.84
C ALA A 427 5.39 -19.97 -24.07
N LEU A 428 6.08 -20.51 -23.07
CA LEU A 428 7.48 -20.93 -23.14
C LEU A 428 7.68 -22.31 -23.75
N ASN A 429 6.62 -22.99 -24.19
CA ASN A 429 6.66 -24.38 -24.71
C ASN A 429 7.35 -25.36 -23.74
N ALA A 430 7.19 -25.19 -22.44
CA ALA A 430 7.77 -26.01 -21.41
C ALA A 430 7.28 -27.48 -21.50
N ASP A 431 8.12 -28.44 -21.14
CA ASP A 431 7.67 -29.84 -20.93
C ASP A 431 7.06 -29.94 -19.52
N TRP A 432 5.76 -29.67 -19.42
CA TRP A 432 5.05 -29.67 -18.16
C TRP A 432 3.66 -30.31 -18.26
N GLN A 433 3.12 -30.65 -17.11
CA GLN A 433 1.75 -31.17 -16.98
C GLN A 433 1.12 -30.74 -15.67
N PRO A 434 -0.09 -30.15 -15.66
CA PRO A 434 -0.84 -29.98 -14.45
C PRO A 434 -1.28 -31.34 -13.92
N ILE A 435 -1.21 -31.51 -12.59
CA ILE A 435 -1.67 -32.73 -11.93
C ILE A 435 -2.56 -32.41 -10.73
N THR A 436 -3.36 -33.41 -10.37
CA THR A 436 -4.22 -33.40 -9.17
C THR A 436 -3.63 -34.33 -8.10
N PRO A 437 -4.09 -34.25 -6.83
CA PRO A 437 -3.56 -35.11 -5.76
C PRO A 437 -3.66 -36.62 -6.01
N ASP A 438 -4.61 -37.06 -6.80
CA ASP A 438 -4.77 -38.48 -7.22
C ASP A 438 -3.82 -38.93 -8.34
N GLN A 439 -3.05 -38.00 -8.89
CA GLN A 439 -2.10 -38.24 -10.01
C GLN A 439 -0.62 -38.08 -9.61
N LEU A 440 -0.33 -38.02 -8.32
CA LEU A 440 1.04 -37.78 -7.81
C LEU A 440 2.08 -38.83 -8.29
N GLU A 441 1.67 -40.04 -8.52
CA GLU A 441 2.55 -41.10 -9.05
C GLU A 441 3.18 -40.75 -10.39
N LEU A 442 2.55 -39.89 -11.20
CA LEU A 442 3.09 -39.43 -12.48
C LEU A 442 4.41 -38.67 -12.32
N SER A 443 4.61 -37.99 -11.19
CA SER A 443 5.77 -37.13 -10.94
C SER A 443 7.08 -37.90 -10.66
N GLN A 444 7.05 -39.23 -10.51
CA GLN A 444 8.24 -40.02 -10.19
C GLN A 444 9.39 -39.89 -11.21
N ASN A 445 9.06 -39.59 -12.48
CA ASN A 445 10.02 -39.42 -13.56
C ASN A 445 10.38 -37.98 -13.91
N GLY A 446 10.03 -37.02 -13.04
CA GLY A 446 10.27 -35.60 -13.25
C GLY A 446 10.40 -34.83 -11.94
N TYR A 447 10.08 -33.55 -11.94
CA TYR A 447 10.00 -32.73 -10.73
C TYR A 447 8.53 -32.51 -10.37
N LEU A 448 8.21 -32.71 -9.08
CA LEU A 448 6.92 -32.30 -8.51
C LEU A 448 7.03 -30.85 -8.06
N VAL A 449 6.42 -29.92 -8.81
CA VAL A 449 6.36 -28.51 -8.47
C VAL A 449 5.05 -28.25 -7.74
N VAL A 450 5.11 -28.00 -6.44
CA VAL A 450 3.95 -27.67 -5.60
C VAL A 450 3.86 -26.15 -5.46
N VAL A 451 2.82 -25.59 -6.03
CA VAL A 451 2.63 -24.13 -6.08
C VAL A 451 1.74 -23.68 -4.92
N THR A 452 2.20 -22.67 -4.19
CA THR A 452 1.46 -22.02 -3.13
C THR A 452 1.21 -20.56 -3.46
N GLU A 453 0.00 -20.07 -3.13
CA GLU A 453 -0.42 -18.69 -3.27
C GLU A 453 -1.23 -18.34 -2.04
N ASN A 454 -0.58 -17.86 -0.98
CA ASN A 454 -1.19 -17.51 0.28
C ASN A 454 -1.38 -16.00 0.37
N HIS A 455 -2.58 -15.55 0.71
CA HIS A 455 -2.92 -14.14 0.86
C HIS A 455 -3.57 -13.91 2.22
N PRO A 456 -2.86 -13.40 3.23
CA PRO A 456 -3.52 -12.80 4.37
C PRO A 456 -4.25 -11.54 3.87
N LEU A 457 -5.57 -11.56 3.89
CA LEU A 457 -6.38 -10.38 3.56
C LEU A 457 -6.81 -9.70 4.85
N PRO A 458 -6.73 -8.37 4.95
CA PRO A 458 -7.27 -7.65 6.09
C PRO A 458 -8.74 -8.01 6.32
N GLY A 459 -9.07 -8.41 7.55
CA GLY A 459 -10.43 -8.72 7.92
C GLY A 459 -11.00 -10.05 7.40
N GLU A 460 -10.23 -10.88 6.67
CA GLU A 460 -10.70 -12.17 6.17
C GLU A 460 -9.77 -13.32 6.56
N ASP A 461 -10.37 -14.45 6.95
CA ASP A 461 -9.64 -15.68 7.19
C ASP A 461 -9.37 -16.37 5.84
N PHE A 462 -8.12 -16.36 5.43
CA PHE A 462 -7.67 -17.11 4.27
C PHE A 462 -7.34 -18.55 4.70
N ALA A 463 -7.88 -19.55 4.01
CA ALA A 463 -7.68 -20.96 4.36
C ALA A 463 -6.26 -21.45 4.02
N GLN A 464 -5.25 -20.97 4.77
CA GLN A 464 -3.85 -21.35 4.58
C GLN A 464 -3.55 -22.78 5.06
N THR A 465 -4.28 -23.25 6.07
CA THR A 465 -4.00 -24.52 6.76
C THR A 465 -4.08 -25.74 5.84
N GLU A 466 -4.98 -25.75 4.85
CA GLU A 466 -5.11 -26.86 3.90
C GLU A 466 -3.89 -26.91 2.95
N ALA A 467 -3.48 -25.76 2.41
CA ALA A 467 -2.29 -25.69 1.56
C ALA A 467 -1.03 -26.08 2.33
N GLN A 468 -0.90 -25.59 3.58
CA GLN A 468 0.22 -25.91 4.46
C GLN A 468 0.31 -27.41 4.76
N ALA A 469 -0.79 -28.04 5.17
CA ALA A 469 -0.84 -29.47 5.46
C ALA A 469 -0.45 -30.30 4.22
N ARG A 470 -0.93 -29.91 3.04
CA ARG A 470 -0.61 -30.57 1.78
C ARG A 470 0.89 -30.48 1.45
N VAL A 471 1.50 -29.32 1.56
CA VAL A 471 2.96 -29.15 1.32
C VAL A 471 3.76 -29.96 2.33
N GLN A 472 3.38 -29.94 3.63
CA GLN A 472 4.07 -30.71 4.67
C GLN A 472 4.03 -32.23 4.38
N GLN A 473 2.86 -32.76 4.00
CA GLN A 473 2.73 -34.18 3.65
C GLN A 473 3.60 -34.53 2.44
N LEU A 474 3.48 -33.77 1.34
CA LEU A 474 4.20 -34.04 0.10
C LEU A 474 5.72 -33.94 0.28
N SER A 475 6.20 -33.05 1.15
CA SER A 475 7.63 -32.91 1.43
C SER A 475 8.25 -34.11 2.15
N GLN A 476 7.44 -34.97 2.77
CA GLN A 476 7.89 -36.24 3.37
C GLN A 476 7.90 -37.40 2.34
N ASP A 477 6.98 -37.36 1.39
CA ASP A 477 6.74 -38.46 0.47
C ASP A 477 7.58 -38.37 -0.85
N PHE A 478 7.99 -37.15 -1.23
CA PHE A 478 8.64 -36.88 -2.51
C PHE A 478 9.99 -36.17 -2.36
N SER A 479 11.07 -36.85 -2.72
CA SER A 479 12.44 -36.29 -2.71
C SER A 479 12.74 -35.36 -3.90
N ASN A 480 11.94 -35.41 -4.95
CA ASN A 480 12.02 -34.57 -6.16
C ASN A 480 11.05 -33.37 -6.10
N LEU A 481 10.63 -33.01 -4.91
CA LEU A 481 9.68 -31.92 -4.69
C LEU A 481 10.38 -30.56 -4.72
N VAL A 482 9.79 -29.63 -5.44
CA VAL A 482 10.08 -28.19 -5.42
C VAL A 482 8.84 -27.45 -4.97
N VAL A 483 8.93 -26.64 -3.94
CA VAL A 483 7.86 -25.68 -3.61
C VAL A 483 8.12 -24.39 -4.37
N LEU A 484 7.14 -23.94 -5.14
CA LEU A 484 7.10 -22.60 -5.72
C LEU A 484 6.10 -21.75 -4.95
N ALA A 485 6.59 -20.87 -4.10
CA ALA A 485 5.77 -19.82 -3.48
C ALA A 485 5.65 -18.63 -4.44
N LEU A 486 4.46 -18.37 -4.91
CA LEU A 486 4.25 -17.22 -5.79
C LEU A 486 4.29 -15.91 -5.02
N ARG A 487 3.95 -15.89 -3.73
CA ARG A 487 3.81 -14.64 -2.97
C ARG A 487 4.80 -14.49 -1.83
N SER A 488 4.70 -15.30 -0.78
CA SER A 488 5.43 -15.04 0.47
C SER A 488 6.53 -16.06 0.75
N PRO A 489 7.77 -15.60 1.03
CA PRO A 489 8.84 -16.50 1.48
C PRO A 489 8.63 -16.98 2.93
N TYR A 490 7.80 -16.29 3.71
CA TYR A 490 7.56 -16.63 5.13
C TYR A 490 6.85 -17.97 5.30
N ASP A 491 6.15 -18.47 4.28
CA ASP A 491 5.53 -19.79 4.29
C ASP A 491 6.57 -20.90 4.56
N LEU A 492 7.83 -20.67 4.17
CA LEU A 492 8.92 -21.62 4.41
C LEU A 492 9.12 -21.94 5.90
N LEU A 493 8.75 -21.03 6.81
CA LEU A 493 8.78 -21.27 8.27
C LEU A 493 7.84 -22.41 8.69
N GLN A 494 6.80 -22.69 7.89
CA GLN A 494 5.86 -23.79 8.09
C GLN A 494 6.33 -25.10 7.43
N TYR A 495 7.42 -25.06 6.64
CA TYR A 495 7.90 -26.18 5.81
C TYR A 495 9.36 -26.52 6.10
N PRO A 496 9.74 -26.87 7.35
CA PRO A 496 11.14 -27.10 7.70
C PRO A 496 11.82 -28.25 6.93
N GLN A 497 11.02 -29.20 6.40
CA GLN A 497 11.50 -30.38 5.66
C GLN A 497 11.76 -30.10 4.17
N VAL A 498 11.18 -29.03 3.62
CA VAL A 498 11.33 -28.69 2.19
C VAL A 498 12.79 -28.39 1.86
N GLN A 499 13.34 -29.12 0.88
CA GLN A 499 14.74 -28.98 0.46
C GLN A 499 14.93 -27.91 -0.61
N HIS A 500 13.92 -27.72 -1.47
CA HIS A 500 13.99 -26.80 -2.60
C HIS A 500 12.77 -25.88 -2.58
N TYR A 501 13.02 -24.60 -2.30
CA TYR A 501 11.98 -23.58 -2.17
C TYR A 501 12.33 -22.38 -3.04
N LEU A 502 11.60 -22.23 -4.15
CA LEU A 502 11.66 -21.09 -5.07
C LEU A 502 10.58 -20.10 -4.69
N CYS A 503 10.90 -18.80 -4.63
CA CYS A 503 9.94 -17.76 -4.34
C CYS A 503 9.94 -16.67 -5.41
N ALA A 504 8.74 -16.27 -5.87
CA ALA A 504 8.57 -15.16 -6.80
C ALA A 504 8.34 -13.83 -6.07
N HIS A 505 8.11 -13.85 -4.75
CA HIS A 505 7.83 -12.71 -3.86
C HIS A 505 6.62 -11.86 -4.27
N SER A 506 5.82 -12.33 -5.20
CA SER A 506 4.63 -11.65 -5.70
C SER A 506 3.69 -12.60 -6.43
N ALA A 507 2.40 -12.41 -6.22
CA ALA A 507 1.35 -13.15 -6.92
C ALA A 507 0.88 -12.45 -8.22
N ARG A 508 1.63 -11.47 -8.72
CA ARG A 508 1.28 -10.79 -9.97
C ARG A 508 1.64 -11.62 -11.20
N PRO A 509 0.91 -11.44 -12.33
CA PRO A 509 1.15 -12.22 -13.55
C PRO A 509 2.60 -12.13 -14.05
N GLU A 510 3.23 -10.96 -13.98
CA GLU A 510 4.62 -10.74 -14.39
C GLU A 510 5.60 -11.60 -13.56
N SER A 511 5.34 -11.74 -12.26
CA SER A 511 6.14 -12.56 -11.35
C SER A 511 5.93 -14.05 -11.57
N ALA A 512 4.70 -14.47 -11.88
CA ALA A 512 4.41 -15.84 -12.29
C ALA A 512 5.11 -16.19 -13.60
N PHE A 513 5.16 -15.25 -14.56
CA PHE A 513 5.89 -15.42 -15.81
C PHE A 513 7.40 -15.51 -15.57
N ALA A 514 7.95 -14.65 -14.70
CA ALA A 514 9.36 -14.69 -14.30
C ALA A 514 9.72 -16.03 -13.62
N ALA A 515 8.85 -16.55 -12.73
CA ALA A 515 9.03 -17.85 -12.11
C ALA A 515 9.02 -19.00 -13.14
N ALA A 516 8.12 -18.95 -14.13
CA ALA A 516 8.10 -19.93 -15.22
C ALA A 516 9.41 -19.97 -15.98
N ARG A 517 10.02 -18.81 -16.29
CA ARG A 517 11.32 -18.74 -16.98
C ARG A 517 12.46 -19.35 -16.15
N VAL A 518 12.42 -19.22 -14.82
CA VAL A 518 13.39 -19.88 -13.94
C VAL A 518 13.16 -21.40 -13.91
N LEU A 519 11.90 -21.84 -13.81
CA LEU A 519 11.54 -23.26 -13.84
C LEU A 519 11.95 -23.97 -15.15
N THR A 520 11.93 -23.27 -16.28
CA THR A 520 12.30 -23.81 -17.60
C THR A 520 13.79 -23.65 -17.92
N GLY A 521 14.55 -22.98 -17.06
CA GLY A 521 15.98 -22.71 -17.30
C GLY A 521 16.24 -21.56 -18.31
N GLU A 522 15.20 -20.86 -18.78
CA GLU A 522 15.37 -19.70 -19.67
C GLU A 522 15.96 -18.49 -18.97
N ALA A 523 15.83 -18.41 -17.65
CA ALA A 523 16.42 -17.38 -16.83
C ALA A 523 17.05 -17.98 -15.58
N LEU A 524 18.11 -17.35 -15.11
CA LEU A 524 18.71 -17.68 -13.82
C LEU A 524 17.90 -17.02 -12.68
N PRO A 525 17.80 -17.68 -11.52
CA PRO A 525 17.26 -17.06 -10.33
C PRO A 525 18.15 -15.89 -9.89
N ALA A 526 17.54 -14.88 -9.30
CA ALA A 526 18.27 -13.75 -8.72
C ALA A 526 19.07 -14.18 -7.48
N GLN A 527 20.11 -13.42 -7.18
CA GLN A 527 20.87 -13.55 -5.93
C GLN A 527 20.26 -12.62 -4.88
N GLY A 528 20.13 -13.08 -3.65
CA GLY A 528 19.60 -12.30 -2.54
C GLY A 528 18.23 -12.78 -2.06
N CYS A 529 17.80 -12.19 -0.95
CA CYS A 529 16.48 -12.41 -0.37
C CYS A 529 15.98 -11.12 0.30
N ALA A 530 14.69 -10.83 0.19
CA ALA A 530 14.08 -9.68 0.86
C ALA A 530 13.98 -9.88 2.38
N VAL A 531 14.04 -11.12 2.85
CA VAL A 531 13.83 -11.48 4.26
C VAL A 531 14.99 -12.31 4.78
N SER A 532 15.53 -11.87 5.92
CA SER A 532 16.69 -12.52 6.56
C SER A 532 16.29 -13.73 7.41
N ARG A 533 15.04 -13.77 7.90
CA ARG A 533 14.57 -14.77 8.87
C ARG A 533 14.28 -16.14 8.29
N VAL A 534 14.23 -16.26 6.97
CA VAL A 534 13.95 -17.52 6.27
C VAL A 534 15.11 -17.98 5.39
N ALA A 535 16.12 -17.14 5.19
CA ALA A 535 17.32 -17.40 4.39
C ALA A 535 18.32 -18.32 5.11
#